data_ad3c8d6897be32803c511b2968bc3fce
#
_entry.id   ad3c8d6897be32803c511b2968bc3fce
#
_cell.length_a   1.000
_cell.length_b   1.000
_cell.length_c   1.000
_cell.angle_alpha   90.00
_cell.angle_beta   90.00
_cell.angle_gamma   90.00
#
_symmetry.space_group_name_H-M   'P 1'
#
loop_
_entity.id
_entity.type
_entity.pdbx_description
1 polymer ?
#
loop_
_entity_poly.entity_id
_entity_poly.type
_entity_poly.pdbx_seq_one_letter_code
_entity_poly.pdbx_strand_id
1 'polypeptide(L)'
;YEDIAEFFSVHVKEIDGERVYGHMDYGKKDPSLGWRFTDAWLSMAGAGDAGIPNGLPVDEWGIRVEDCRPVGSSVSRGGATNGPAAVYALSKYIDWLKRFAPPEAGGMTFSESGPVPAQGHIAQQIFWYTTFTADMIQPGLAVVNEDGTPKWRMAPSPHGPYWSEGMKLGYQDTGSWTLFKSTPLERRKAAWLYAQFVTAKTVSLKKTVVGLTPIRKSDLDAQAMTDLAPKLGGLVEFYRSPARTRWTPTGTNVPDYPKLAQLWWANVANAVSGEVTPQVAMDTLAAQQDRIMGRLERHGILGECGPALNEPRDAQYWLDQPGAPKPKLADEKPQGETVPYDELIKVWQAG
;
A
#
# COMPACT_ATOMS: atom_id res chain seq x y z
N TYR A 1 8.08 11.02 -15.25
CA TYR A 1 8.13 9.56 -15.19
C TYR A 1 8.07 8.96 -16.59
N GLU A 2 7.05 9.32 -17.37
CA GLU A 2 6.80 8.77 -18.71
C GLU A 2 7.95 9.06 -19.68
N ASP A 3 8.50 10.28 -19.67
CA ASP A 3 9.64 10.66 -20.50
C ASP A 3 10.88 9.79 -20.23
N ILE A 4 11.14 9.46 -18.96
CA ILE A 4 12.23 8.57 -18.57
C ILE A 4 11.93 7.14 -19.01
N ALA A 5 10.69 6.69 -18.83
CA ALA A 5 10.27 5.35 -19.25
C ALA A 5 10.42 5.17 -20.78
N GLU A 6 9.99 6.17 -21.55
CA GLU A 6 10.15 6.19 -23.00
C GLU A 6 11.62 6.24 -23.42
N PHE A 7 12.41 7.09 -22.75
CA PHE A 7 13.84 7.21 -23.04
C PHE A 7 14.55 5.83 -23.00
N PHE A 8 14.36 5.08 -21.91
CA PHE A 8 15.01 3.76 -21.80
C PHE A 8 14.38 2.70 -22.70
N SER A 9 13.05 2.64 -22.81
CA SER A 9 12.39 1.59 -23.59
C SER A 9 12.46 1.79 -25.11
N VAL A 10 12.48 3.05 -25.57
CA VAL A 10 12.34 3.38 -26.99
C VAL A 10 13.61 3.94 -27.61
N HIS A 11 14.35 4.79 -26.90
CA HIS A 11 15.53 5.46 -27.44
C HIS A 11 16.83 4.72 -27.09
N VAL A 12 17.05 4.37 -25.85
CA VAL A 12 18.25 3.61 -25.43
C VAL A 12 18.15 2.15 -25.84
N LYS A 13 17.10 1.47 -25.45
CA LYS A 13 16.75 0.06 -25.72
C LYS A 13 17.71 -0.97 -25.15
N GLU A 14 19.02 -0.69 -25.15
CA GLU A 14 20.07 -1.64 -24.80
C GLU A 14 21.23 -0.93 -24.14
N ILE A 15 21.80 -1.54 -23.11
CA ILE A 15 23.01 -1.10 -22.44
C ILE A 15 23.93 -2.34 -22.29
N ASP A 16 25.18 -2.25 -22.74
CA ASP A 16 26.16 -3.33 -22.68
C ASP A 16 25.69 -4.66 -23.31
N GLY A 17 24.85 -4.58 -24.36
CA GLY A 17 24.30 -5.74 -25.04
C GLY A 17 23.04 -6.33 -24.40
N GLU A 18 22.55 -5.76 -23.31
CA GLU A 18 21.38 -6.22 -22.58
C GLU A 18 20.19 -5.29 -22.80
N ARG A 19 19.02 -5.86 -23.09
CA ARG A 19 17.78 -5.10 -23.26
C ARG A 19 17.37 -4.41 -21.98
N VAL A 20 17.07 -3.10 -22.04
CA VAL A 20 16.59 -2.33 -20.90
C VAL A 20 15.15 -1.85 -21.10
N TYR A 21 14.43 -1.69 -20.00
CA TYR A 21 13.05 -1.25 -19.98
C TYR A 21 12.89 -0.05 -19.04
N GLY A 22 12.05 0.88 -19.44
CA GLY A 22 11.85 2.12 -18.69
C GLY A 22 10.91 1.98 -17.50
N HIS A 23 10.12 0.91 -17.45
CA HIS A 23 9.10 0.67 -16.45
C HIS A 23 8.99 -0.81 -16.09
N MET A 24 8.63 -1.10 -14.84
CA MET A 24 8.21 -2.42 -14.40
C MET A 24 6.94 -2.32 -13.57
N ASP A 25 6.00 -3.17 -13.88
CA ASP A 25 4.75 -3.37 -13.15
C ASP A 25 4.22 -4.79 -13.46
N TYR A 26 2.97 -5.08 -13.15
CA TYR A 26 2.38 -6.39 -13.41
C TYR A 26 0.91 -6.30 -13.84
N GLY A 27 0.40 -7.33 -14.52
CA GLY A 27 -0.93 -7.26 -15.13
C GLY A 27 -1.75 -8.54 -15.08
N LYS A 28 -1.25 -9.61 -14.43
CA LYS A 28 -1.97 -10.88 -14.32
C LYS A 28 -3.31 -10.72 -13.62
N LYS A 29 -4.32 -11.43 -14.08
CA LYS A 29 -5.66 -11.48 -13.46
C LYS A 29 -5.59 -12.17 -12.10
N ASP A 30 -5.25 -11.39 -11.09
CA ASP A 30 -4.95 -11.82 -9.72
C ASP A 30 -5.37 -10.72 -8.73
N PRO A 31 -5.78 -11.04 -7.49
CA PRO A 31 -6.18 -10.03 -6.51
C PRO A 31 -5.16 -8.93 -6.28
N SER A 32 -3.87 -9.20 -6.39
CA SER A 32 -2.81 -8.20 -6.21
C SER A 32 -2.88 -7.05 -7.22
N LEU A 33 -3.41 -7.30 -8.42
CA LEU A 33 -3.61 -6.26 -9.43
C LEU A 33 -4.56 -5.16 -8.93
N GLY A 34 -5.56 -5.53 -8.13
CA GLY A 34 -6.47 -4.56 -7.53
C GLY A 34 -5.74 -3.60 -6.58
N TRP A 35 -4.85 -4.09 -5.76
CA TRP A 35 -4.03 -3.26 -4.87
C TRP A 35 -3.16 -2.29 -5.66
N ARG A 36 -2.48 -2.81 -6.68
CA ARG A 36 -1.61 -1.98 -7.50
C ARG A 36 -2.38 -0.92 -8.30
N PHE A 37 -3.55 -1.28 -8.83
CA PHE A 37 -4.37 -0.31 -9.55
C PHE A 37 -4.98 0.75 -8.61
N THR A 38 -5.31 0.41 -7.37
CA THR A 38 -5.74 1.40 -6.38
C THR A 38 -4.67 2.48 -6.19
N ASP A 39 -3.40 2.10 -6.12
CA ASP A 39 -2.30 3.05 -6.02
C ASP A 39 -2.19 3.95 -7.28
N ALA A 40 -2.26 3.35 -8.47
CA ALA A 40 -2.27 4.10 -9.72
C ALA A 40 -3.49 5.03 -9.85
N TRP A 41 -4.66 4.55 -9.44
CA TRP A 41 -5.87 5.35 -9.37
C TRP A 41 -5.71 6.57 -8.47
N LEU A 42 -5.20 6.41 -7.25
CA LEU A 42 -5.00 7.49 -6.30
C LEU A 42 -4.03 8.55 -6.83
N SER A 43 -2.89 8.13 -7.36
CA SER A 43 -1.85 9.05 -7.85
C SER A 43 -2.22 9.75 -9.17
N MET A 44 -2.93 9.08 -10.06
CA MET A 44 -3.27 9.62 -11.38
C MET A 44 -4.65 10.29 -11.43
N ALA A 45 -5.62 9.73 -10.72
CA ALA A 45 -6.98 10.22 -10.70
C ALA A 45 -7.27 11.24 -9.60
N GLY A 46 -6.38 11.35 -8.61
CA GLY A 46 -6.52 12.34 -7.55
C GLY A 46 -7.59 12.01 -6.52
N ALA A 47 -7.57 10.79 -5.98
CA ALA A 47 -8.45 10.38 -4.87
C ALA A 47 -7.71 10.45 -3.53
N GLY A 48 -8.39 10.34 -2.41
CA GLY A 48 -7.77 10.22 -1.09
C GLY A 48 -8.60 10.64 0.09
N ASP A 49 -7.98 10.73 1.28
CA ASP A 49 -8.63 11.06 2.56
C ASP A 49 -9.34 12.41 2.56
N ALA A 50 -8.83 13.36 1.77
CA ALA A 50 -9.52 14.62 1.57
C ALA A 50 -10.84 14.42 0.80
N GLY A 51 -11.12 13.18 0.38
CA GLY A 51 -12.37 12.77 -0.21
C GLY A 51 -12.68 13.43 -1.53
N ILE A 52 -11.67 13.89 -2.29
CA ILE A 52 -11.96 14.75 -3.44
C ILE A 52 -11.12 14.34 -4.65
N PRO A 53 -11.45 13.23 -5.34
CA PRO A 53 -11.08 13.17 -6.73
C PRO A 53 -12.02 14.07 -7.51
N ASN A 54 -11.48 14.97 -8.27
CA ASN A 54 -12.28 15.87 -9.10
C ASN A 54 -13.37 16.65 -8.33
N GLY A 55 -13.13 16.98 -7.07
CA GLY A 55 -14.09 17.70 -6.25
C GLY A 55 -15.25 16.87 -5.68
N LEU A 56 -15.22 15.54 -5.79
CA LEU A 56 -16.28 14.65 -5.30
C LEU A 56 -15.82 13.91 -4.02
N PRO A 57 -16.64 13.85 -2.96
CA PRO A 57 -16.36 13.08 -1.75
C PRO A 57 -16.56 11.58 -2.03
N VAL A 58 -15.51 10.91 -2.45
CA VAL A 58 -15.52 9.48 -2.71
C VAL A 58 -14.43 8.78 -1.92
N ASP A 59 -14.61 7.48 -1.67
CA ASP A 59 -13.58 6.65 -1.08
C ASP A 59 -12.48 6.28 -2.09
N GLU A 60 -11.53 5.49 -1.66
CA GLU A 60 -10.40 5.05 -2.49
C GLU A 60 -10.77 4.21 -3.73
N TRP A 61 -12.01 3.76 -3.83
CA TRP A 61 -12.53 3.03 -4.99
C TRP A 61 -13.53 3.84 -5.81
N GLY A 62 -13.62 5.15 -5.55
CA GLY A 62 -14.53 6.03 -6.27
C GLY A 62 -15.98 5.93 -5.82
N ILE A 63 -16.25 5.26 -4.69
CA ILE A 63 -17.60 5.13 -4.13
C ILE A 63 -17.90 6.36 -3.29
N ARG A 64 -18.95 7.08 -3.64
CA ARG A 64 -19.44 8.21 -2.85
C ARG A 64 -20.15 7.72 -1.60
N VAL A 65 -19.75 8.27 -0.46
CA VAL A 65 -20.36 8.03 0.84
C VAL A 65 -20.82 9.36 1.43
N GLU A 66 -22.08 9.48 1.77
CA GLU A 66 -22.68 10.65 2.45
C GLU A 66 -23.36 10.19 3.73
N ASP A 67 -23.09 10.88 4.82
CA ASP A 67 -23.68 10.55 6.14
C ASP A 67 -23.65 9.04 6.43
N CYS A 68 -22.52 8.41 6.11
CA CYS A 68 -22.30 6.97 6.30
C CYS A 68 -23.10 6.05 5.37
N ARG A 69 -23.73 6.61 4.37
CA ARG A 69 -24.48 5.85 3.37
C ARG A 69 -23.76 5.88 2.03
N PRO A 70 -23.44 4.75 1.43
CA PRO A 70 -22.94 4.73 0.07
C PRO A 70 -24.04 5.19 -0.88
N VAL A 71 -23.76 6.26 -1.58
CA VAL A 71 -24.66 6.87 -2.55
C VAL A 71 -24.57 6.15 -3.89
N GLY A 72 -23.36 5.92 -4.36
CA GLY A 72 -23.12 5.25 -5.62
C GLY A 72 -21.65 5.22 -6.03
N SER A 73 -21.36 4.37 -6.96
CA SER A 73 -20.04 4.20 -7.56
C SER A 73 -19.95 4.88 -8.93
N SER A 74 -20.99 4.76 -9.74
CA SER A 74 -21.04 5.42 -11.04
C SER A 74 -21.15 6.94 -10.93
N VAL A 75 -20.64 7.64 -11.94
CA VAL A 75 -20.77 9.10 -12.06
C VAL A 75 -22.24 9.53 -12.04
N SER A 76 -23.14 8.76 -12.64
CA SER A 76 -24.59 9.06 -12.64
C SER A 76 -25.21 8.98 -11.24
N ARG A 77 -24.55 8.33 -10.28
CA ARG A 77 -24.94 8.25 -8.88
C ARG A 77 -24.00 9.03 -7.96
N GLY A 78 -23.22 9.94 -8.50
CA GLY A 78 -22.35 10.83 -7.75
C GLY A 78 -21.00 10.22 -7.33
N GLY A 79 -20.69 9.00 -7.78
CA GLY A 79 -19.38 8.38 -7.61
C GLY A 79 -18.38 8.82 -8.68
N ALA A 80 -17.22 8.19 -8.72
CA ALA A 80 -16.14 8.53 -9.65
C ALA A 80 -15.54 7.32 -10.38
N THR A 81 -16.03 6.10 -10.10
CA THR A 81 -15.39 4.86 -10.58
C THR A 81 -15.32 4.76 -12.10
N ASN A 82 -16.29 5.27 -12.83
CA ASN A 82 -16.27 5.29 -14.30
C ASN A 82 -16.11 6.70 -14.89
N GLY A 83 -15.60 7.64 -14.10
CA GLY A 83 -15.31 8.99 -14.56
C GLY A 83 -14.05 9.09 -15.41
N PRO A 84 -13.84 10.26 -16.04
CA PRO A 84 -12.69 10.48 -16.94
C PRO A 84 -11.34 10.20 -16.26
N ALA A 85 -11.20 10.56 -14.99
CA ALA A 85 -9.99 10.34 -14.22
C ALA A 85 -9.68 8.85 -14.03
N ALA A 86 -10.69 8.02 -13.75
CA ALA A 86 -10.55 6.58 -13.60
C ALA A 86 -10.15 5.90 -14.91
N VAL A 87 -10.81 6.27 -15.99
CA VAL A 87 -10.52 5.77 -17.34
C VAL A 87 -9.11 6.19 -17.77
N TYR A 88 -8.69 7.42 -17.46
CA TYR A 88 -7.35 7.90 -17.68
C TYR A 88 -6.31 7.05 -16.93
N ALA A 89 -6.50 6.83 -15.63
CA ALA A 89 -5.57 6.07 -14.81
C ALA A 89 -5.40 4.63 -15.35
N LEU A 90 -6.51 3.96 -15.68
CA LEU A 90 -6.46 2.61 -16.24
C LEU A 90 -5.82 2.58 -17.63
N SER A 91 -6.10 3.56 -18.47
CA SER A 91 -5.49 3.67 -19.81
C SER A 91 -3.98 3.88 -19.71
N LYS A 92 -3.52 4.74 -18.81
CA LYS A 92 -2.08 4.96 -18.57
C LYS A 92 -1.39 3.73 -18.01
N TYR A 93 -2.01 3.04 -17.06
CA TYR A 93 -1.49 1.79 -16.52
C TYR A 93 -1.25 0.75 -17.62
N ILE A 94 -2.23 0.57 -18.50
CA ILE A 94 -2.15 -0.36 -19.63
C ILE A 94 -1.09 0.09 -20.66
N ASP A 95 -1.06 1.38 -20.96
CA ASP A 95 -0.09 1.95 -21.91
C ASP A 95 1.35 1.73 -21.44
N TRP A 96 1.63 2.01 -20.17
CA TRP A 96 2.96 1.82 -19.62
C TRP A 96 3.40 0.35 -19.59
N LEU A 97 2.49 -0.57 -19.24
CA LEU A 97 2.77 -2.00 -19.31
C LEU A 97 3.12 -2.45 -20.74
N LYS A 98 2.39 -1.95 -21.75
CA LYS A 98 2.59 -2.34 -23.15
C LYS A 98 3.81 -1.71 -23.81
N ARG A 99 4.09 -0.44 -23.48
CA ARG A 99 5.14 0.32 -24.19
C ARG A 99 6.49 0.25 -23.51
N PHE A 100 6.52 0.18 -22.19
CA PHE A 100 7.72 0.46 -21.41
C PHE A 100 8.17 -0.69 -20.51
N ALA A 101 7.33 -1.67 -20.24
CA ALA A 101 7.66 -2.83 -19.42
C ALA A 101 8.14 -4.02 -20.26
N PRO A 102 8.81 -5.00 -19.63
CA PRO A 102 9.09 -6.28 -20.29
C PRO A 102 7.81 -6.94 -20.82
N PRO A 103 7.85 -7.62 -21.96
CA PRO A 103 6.65 -8.22 -22.57
C PRO A 103 5.89 -9.18 -21.66
N GLU A 104 6.60 -9.88 -20.77
CA GLU A 104 6.03 -10.81 -19.78
C GLU A 104 5.33 -10.14 -18.60
N ALA A 105 5.57 -8.86 -18.35
CA ALA A 105 5.05 -8.11 -17.20
C ALA A 105 3.52 -8.17 -17.09
N GLY A 106 2.82 -8.13 -18.22
CA GLY A 106 1.36 -8.27 -18.27
C GLY A 106 0.83 -9.61 -17.76
N GLY A 107 1.66 -10.66 -17.73
CA GLY A 107 1.35 -11.98 -17.22
C GLY A 107 1.86 -12.26 -15.81
N MET A 108 2.52 -11.31 -15.16
CA MET A 108 3.12 -11.47 -13.83
C MET A 108 2.17 -11.07 -12.72
N THR A 109 2.37 -11.64 -11.55
CA THR A 109 1.77 -11.26 -10.26
C THR A 109 2.71 -10.29 -9.50
N PHE A 110 2.24 -9.80 -8.36
CA PHE A 110 3.05 -9.05 -7.40
C PHE A 110 4.38 -9.73 -7.06
N SER A 111 4.35 -11.01 -6.71
CA SER A 111 5.54 -11.74 -6.28
C SER A 111 6.53 -12.04 -7.41
N GLU A 112 6.03 -12.14 -8.64
CA GLU A 112 6.87 -12.40 -9.81
C GLU A 112 7.54 -11.11 -10.31
N SER A 113 6.87 -9.97 -10.24
CA SER A 113 7.36 -8.69 -10.76
C SER A 113 8.30 -7.95 -9.81
N GLY A 114 8.11 -8.10 -8.49
CA GLY A 114 8.88 -7.38 -7.47
C GLY A 114 10.39 -7.51 -7.60
N PRO A 115 10.95 -8.73 -7.76
CA PRO A 115 12.40 -8.94 -7.88
C PRO A 115 13.01 -8.54 -9.23
N VAL A 116 12.22 -8.30 -10.26
CA VAL A 116 12.74 -8.06 -11.62
C VAL A 116 13.72 -6.88 -11.69
N PRO A 117 13.48 -5.72 -11.06
CA PRO A 117 14.42 -4.60 -11.12
C PRO A 117 15.81 -4.90 -10.54
N ALA A 118 15.91 -5.88 -9.63
CA ALA A 118 17.20 -6.28 -9.04
C ALA A 118 18.20 -6.85 -10.07
N GLN A 119 17.70 -7.27 -11.24
CA GLN A 119 18.53 -7.74 -12.36
C GLN A 119 19.28 -6.60 -13.08
N GLY A 120 18.90 -5.34 -12.86
CA GLY A 120 19.58 -4.17 -13.42
C GLY A 120 19.07 -3.66 -14.76
N HIS A 121 18.03 -4.27 -15.31
CA HIS A 121 17.50 -3.94 -16.67
C HIS A 121 16.28 -3.01 -16.63
N ILE A 122 15.85 -2.58 -15.44
CA ILE A 122 14.67 -1.74 -15.26
C ILE A 122 15.09 -0.36 -14.73
N ALA A 123 14.72 0.69 -15.45
CA ALA A 123 15.04 2.06 -15.05
C ALA A 123 14.16 2.59 -13.92
N GLN A 124 12.87 2.23 -13.92
CA GLN A 124 11.90 2.71 -12.93
C GLN A 124 10.88 1.62 -12.59
N GLN A 125 10.45 1.61 -11.33
CA GLN A 125 9.34 0.78 -10.87
C GLN A 125 8.48 1.58 -9.89
N ILE A 126 7.16 1.46 -10.01
CA ILE A 126 6.24 1.92 -8.98
C ILE A 126 5.77 0.69 -8.22
N PHE A 127 6.20 0.58 -6.96
CA PHE A 127 5.99 -0.63 -6.19
C PHE A 127 6.03 -0.36 -4.68
N TRP A 128 5.75 -1.38 -3.87
CA TRP A 128 5.84 -1.26 -2.41
C TRP A 128 7.30 -1.25 -1.96
N TYR A 129 7.65 -0.32 -1.11
CA TYR A 129 9.01 -0.12 -0.60
C TYR A 129 9.55 -1.31 0.20
N THR A 130 8.68 -2.17 0.75
CA THR A 130 9.09 -3.42 1.40
C THR A 130 9.83 -4.37 0.45
N THR A 131 9.46 -4.36 -0.83
CA THR A 131 10.19 -5.10 -1.87
C THR A 131 11.58 -4.51 -2.09
N PHE A 132 11.69 -3.19 -2.15
CA PHE A 132 13.01 -2.53 -2.30
C PHE A 132 13.97 -2.88 -1.16
N THR A 133 13.47 -3.02 0.05
CA THR A 133 14.29 -3.38 1.21
C THR A 133 14.61 -4.87 1.30
N ALA A 134 13.79 -5.74 0.73
CA ALA A 134 14.03 -7.19 0.74
C ALA A 134 14.86 -7.66 -0.47
N ASP A 135 14.48 -7.22 -1.66
CA ASP A 135 14.96 -7.81 -2.91
C ASP A 135 16.06 -6.98 -3.58
N MET A 136 16.21 -5.69 -3.26
CA MET A 136 17.08 -4.78 -4.01
C MET A 136 18.33 -4.28 -3.22
N ILE A 137 18.60 -4.84 -2.05
CA ILE A 137 19.76 -4.43 -1.21
C ILE A 137 20.77 -5.56 -1.00
N GLN A 138 20.53 -6.72 -1.57
CA GLN A 138 21.40 -7.87 -1.36
C GLN A 138 22.76 -7.68 -2.04
N PRO A 139 23.86 -8.02 -1.37
CA PRO A 139 25.19 -7.96 -2.00
C PRO A 139 25.28 -8.82 -3.26
N GLY A 140 25.95 -8.32 -4.27
CA GLY A 140 26.14 -9.02 -5.54
C GLY A 140 25.04 -8.81 -6.58
N LEU A 141 23.96 -8.10 -6.25
CA LEU A 141 22.95 -7.71 -7.22
C LEU A 141 23.49 -6.62 -8.17
N ALA A 142 23.01 -6.63 -9.42
CA ALA A 142 23.39 -5.63 -10.42
C ALA A 142 23.07 -4.19 -9.98
N VAL A 143 22.08 -4.01 -9.11
CA VAL A 143 21.59 -2.72 -8.60
C VAL A 143 22.24 -2.28 -7.28
N VAL A 144 23.26 -3.00 -6.82
CA VAL A 144 24.00 -2.72 -5.57
C VAL A 144 25.47 -2.54 -5.89
N ASN A 145 26.09 -1.49 -5.34
CA ASN A 145 27.52 -1.24 -5.46
C ASN A 145 28.33 -2.19 -4.53
N GLU A 146 29.63 -2.31 -4.78
CA GLU A 146 30.53 -3.14 -3.97
C GLU A 146 30.58 -2.76 -2.49
N ASP A 147 30.38 -1.48 -2.18
CA ASP A 147 30.29 -0.95 -0.81
C ASP A 147 28.92 -1.18 -0.14
N GLY A 148 28.00 -1.83 -0.84
CA GLY A 148 26.64 -2.13 -0.38
C GLY A 148 25.66 -0.96 -0.51
N THR A 149 26.06 0.15 -1.15
CA THR A 149 25.12 1.25 -1.43
C THR A 149 24.27 0.93 -2.68
N PRO A 150 23.00 1.35 -2.74
CA PRO A 150 22.14 1.08 -3.89
C PRO A 150 22.45 2.02 -5.06
N LYS A 151 22.34 1.49 -6.28
CA LYS A 151 22.34 2.27 -7.53
C LYS A 151 20.98 2.91 -7.82
N TRP A 152 19.96 2.59 -7.05
CA TRP A 152 18.60 3.11 -7.15
C TRP A 152 18.29 4.14 -6.06
N ARG A 153 17.22 4.89 -6.27
CA ARG A 153 16.70 5.88 -5.33
C ARG A 153 15.19 5.80 -5.24
N MET A 154 14.67 6.05 -4.03
CA MET A 154 13.25 6.26 -3.79
C MET A 154 12.83 7.65 -4.27
N ALA A 155 11.65 7.73 -4.86
CA ALA A 155 10.97 8.97 -5.22
C ALA A 155 9.47 8.84 -4.88
N PRO A 156 8.76 9.95 -4.64
CA PRO A 156 7.31 9.93 -4.56
C PRO A 156 6.69 9.37 -5.84
N SER A 157 5.54 8.70 -5.72
CA SER A 157 4.78 8.25 -6.88
C SER A 157 4.45 9.44 -7.79
N PRO A 158 4.57 9.29 -9.12
CA PRO A 158 4.18 10.33 -10.05
C PRO A 158 2.66 10.56 -9.97
N HIS A 159 2.22 11.79 -10.18
CA HIS A 159 0.79 12.10 -10.23
C HIS A 159 0.36 12.52 -11.64
N GLY A 160 -0.91 12.26 -11.95
CA GLY A 160 -1.52 12.60 -13.23
C GLY A 160 -2.22 13.96 -13.23
N PRO A 161 -2.81 14.34 -14.39
CA PRO A 161 -3.41 15.67 -14.58
C PRO A 161 -4.67 15.93 -13.72
N TYR A 162 -5.27 14.91 -13.15
CA TYR A 162 -6.44 15.01 -12.26
C TYR A 162 -6.05 15.16 -10.79
N TRP A 163 -4.79 15.00 -10.46
CA TRP A 163 -4.29 15.19 -9.11
C TRP A 163 -4.06 16.66 -8.80
N SER A 164 -4.39 17.08 -7.60
CA SER A 164 -4.17 18.44 -7.10
C SER A 164 -3.46 18.41 -5.76
N GLU A 165 -2.79 19.50 -5.40
CA GLU A 165 -2.10 19.60 -4.10
C GLU A 165 -3.09 19.39 -2.95
N GLY A 166 -2.67 18.57 -1.97
CA GLY A 166 -3.51 18.12 -0.86
C GLY A 166 -4.14 16.75 -1.06
N MET A 167 -4.17 16.22 -2.28
CA MET A 167 -4.60 14.85 -2.54
C MET A 167 -3.53 13.82 -2.18
N LYS A 168 -3.90 12.55 -2.13
CA LYS A 168 -2.98 11.45 -1.83
C LYS A 168 -2.26 10.96 -3.09
N LEU A 169 -1.04 10.47 -2.91
CA LEU A 169 -0.22 9.93 -4.00
C LEU A 169 -0.33 8.40 -4.14
N GLY A 170 -0.96 7.76 -3.23
CA GLY A 170 -1.12 6.32 -3.19
C GLY A 170 -1.73 5.86 -1.89
N TYR A 171 -1.85 4.55 -1.70
CA TYR A 171 -2.33 3.99 -0.45
C TYR A 171 -1.19 3.33 0.34
N GLN A 172 -1.43 3.19 1.63
CA GLN A 172 -0.60 2.41 2.51
C GLN A 172 -1.44 1.34 3.20
N ASP A 173 -1.00 0.10 3.07
CA ASP A 173 -1.64 -1.02 3.76
C ASP A 173 -1.49 -0.87 5.28
N THR A 174 -2.62 -0.87 5.98
CA THR A 174 -2.68 -0.77 7.43
C THR A 174 -3.38 -1.99 7.99
N GLY A 175 -2.63 -3.09 8.08
CA GLY A 175 -3.11 -4.30 8.72
C GLY A 175 -3.34 -4.09 10.22
N SER A 176 -4.48 -4.51 10.74
CA SER A 176 -4.79 -4.47 12.16
C SER A 176 -5.26 -5.81 12.68
N TRP A 177 -4.94 -6.07 13.95
CA TRP A 177 -5.40 -7.25 14.65
C TRP A 177 -6.78 -7.02 15.22
N THR A 178 -7.70 -7.95 14.97
CA THR A 178 -9.04 -7.94 15.54
C THR A 178 -9.28 -9.22 16.35
N LEU A 179 -10.06 -9.11 17.41
CA LEU A 179 -10.45 -10.23 18.25
C LEU A 179 -11.95 -10.44 18.14
N PHE A 180 -12.35 -11.58 17.61
CA PHE A 180 -13.78 -11.90 17.51
C PHE A 180 -14.40 -12.13 18.89
N LYS A 181 -15.54 -11.53 19.15
CA LYS A 181 -16.29 -11.68 20.40
C LYS A 181 -16.68 -13.14 20.68
N SER A 182 -16.92 -13.91 19.63
CA SER A 182 -17.27 -15.34 19.70
C SER A 182 -16.09 -16.26 20.02
N THR A 183 -14.84 -15.79 19.92
CA THR A 183 -13.68 -16.60 20.27
C THR A 183 -13.62 -16.83 21.78
N PRO A 184 -13.35 -18.07 22.26
CA PRO A 184 -13.20 -18.36 23.67
C PRO A 184 -12.20 -17.43 24.37
N LEU A 185 -12.51 -17.03 25.62
CA LEU A 185 -11.75 -16.02 26.35
C LEU A 185 -10.26 -16.35 26.44
N GLU A 186 -9.90 -17.58 26.71
CA GLU A 186 -8.49 -18.00 26.82
C GLU A 186 -7.72 -17.84 25.51
N ARG A 187 -8.38 -18.14 24.39
CA ARG A 187 -7.78 -17.92 23.06
C ARG A 187 -7.67 -16.43 22.74
N ARG A 188 -8.65 -15.60 23.15
CA ARG A 188 -8.55 -14.13 22.99
C ARG A 188 -7.40 -13.55 23.79
N LYS A 189 -7.20 -14.03 25.03
CA LYS A 189 -6.04 -13.64 25.86
C LYS A 189 -4.72 -14.01 25.19
N ALA A 190 -4.60 -15.24 24.69
CA ALA A 190 -3.40 -15.65 23.97
C ALA A 190 -3.14 -14.82 22.71
N ALA A 191 -4.16 -14.59 21.89
CA ALA A 191 -4.06 -13.75 20.70
C ALA A 191 -3.68 -12.30 21.04
N TRP A 192 -4.21 -11.76 22.12
CA TRP A 192 -3.85 -10.43 22.59
C TRP A 192 -2.38 -10.33 23.04
N LEU A 193 -1.91 -11.31 23.80
CA LEU A 193 -0.50 -11.38 24.22
C LEU A 193 0.43 -11.52 23.01
N TYR A 194 0.04 -12.29 22.01
CA TYR A 194 0.79 -12.38 20.75
C TYR A 194 0.82 -11.04 20.01
N ALA A 195 -0.32 -10.38 19.89
CA ALA A 195 -0.37 -9.07 19.25
C ALA A 195 0.51 -8.02 19.97
N GLN A 196 0.48 -8.01 21.31
CA GLN A 196 1.38 -7.17 22.10
C GLN A 196 2.86 -7.51 21.84
N PHE A 197 3.20 -8.80 21.80
CA PHE A 197 4.56 -9.24 21.53
C PHE A 197 5.04 -8.76 20.14
N VAL A 198 4.27 -9.04 19.08
CA VAL A 198 4.71 -8.69 17.71
C VAL A 198 4.72 -7.19 17.41
N THR A 199 4.06 -6.40 18.25
CA THR A 199 4.05 -4.93 18.15
C THR A 199 4.92 -4.25 19.21
N ALA A 200 5.58 -4.99 20.09
CA ALA A 200 6.52 -4.45 21.06
C ALA A 200 7.68 -3.73 20.35
N LYS A 201 8.25 -2.66 20.97
CA LYS A 201 9.30 -1.85 20.33
C LYS A 201 10.51 -2.67 19.87
N THR A 202 10.98 -3.58 20.73
CA THR A 202 12.14 -4.43 20.40
C THR A 202 11.85 -5.37 19.23
N VAL A 203 10.68 -5.99 19.21
CA VAL A 203 10.26 -6.88 18.12
C VAL A 203 9.96 -6.09 16.85
N SER A 204 9.25 -4.97 16.97
CA SER A 204 8.94 -4.09 15.85
C SER A 204 10.20 -3.55 15.19
N LEU A 205 11.16 -3.07 15.98
CA LEU A 205 12.44 -2.59 15.45
C LEU A 205 13.22 -3.69 14.74
N LYS A 206 13.27 -4.91 15.31
CA LYS A 206 13.91 -6.04 14.62
C LYS A 206 13.28 -6.31 13.26
N LYS A 207 11.96 -6.31 13.18
CA LYS A 207 11.22 -6.47 11.91
C LYS A 207 11.53 -5.36 10.91
N THR A 208 11.60 -4.12 11.38
CA THR A 208 11.95 -2.96 10.55
C THR A 208 13.37 -3.06 9.98
N VAL A 209 14.33 -3.44 10.81
CA VAL A 209 15.74 -3.58 10.40
C VAL A 209 15.94 -4.67 9.33
N VAL A 210 15.11 -5.71 9.34
CA VAL A 210 15.15 -6.76 8.29
C VAL A 210 14.28 -6.45 7.07
N GLY A 211 13.74 -5.23 6.97
CA GLY A 211 13.08 -4.73 5.75
C GLY A 211 11.56 -4.64 5.81
N LEU A 212 10.92 -4.94 6.94
CA LEU A 212 9.47 -4.77 7.05
C LEU A 212 9.08 -3.32 7.34
N THR A 213 7.86 -2.95 6.99
CA THR A 213 7.32 -1.61 7.25
C THR A 213 7.40 -1.24 8.73
N PRO A 214 8.00 -0.11 9.10
CA PRO A 214 7.99 0.37 10.48
C PRO A 214 6.58 0.75 10.91
N ILE A 215 6.16 0.20 12.05
CA ILE A 215 4.84 0.47 12.64
C ILE A 215 4.88 1.42 13.83
N ARG A 216 6.07 1.81 14.26
CA ARG A 216 6.29 2.72 15.39
C ARG A 216 7.23 3.85 15.02
N LYS A 217 6.96 5.03 15.58
CA LYS A 217 7.87 6.17 15.46
C LYS A 217 9.25 5.85 16.06
N SER A 218 9.27 5.11 17.18
CA SER A 218 10.53 4.68 17.81
C SER A 218 11.41 3.83 16.89
N ASP A 219 10.83 3.08 15.96
CA ASP A 219 11.59 2.30 14.97
C ASP A 219 12.28 3.24 13.99
N LEU A 220 11.56 4.27 13.54
CA LEU A 220 12.09 5.26 12.60
C LEU A 220 13.20 6.12 13.20
N ASP A 221 13.07 6.45 14.49
CA ASP A 221 14.00 7.31 15.22
C ASP A 221 15.23 6.52 15.74
N ALA A 222 15.24 5.19 15.63
CA ALA A 222 16.32 4.36 16.13
C ALA A 222 17.63 4.58 15.36
N GLN A 223 18.76 4.53 16.09
CA GLN A 223 20.10 4.64 15.51
C GLN A 223 20.33 3.58 14.42
N ALA A 224 19.87 2.36 14.63
CA ALA A 224 19.97 1.28 13.64
C ALA A 224 19.35 1.63 12.28
N MET A 225 18.25 2.39 12.25
CA MET A 225 17.67 2.87 10.99
C MET A 225 18.52 3.96 10.35
N THR A 226 19.16 4.82 11.16
CA THR A 226 20.13 5.80 10.67
C THR A 226 21.34 5.12 10.04
N ASP A 227 21.85 4.08 10.67
CA ASP A 227 23.00 3.31 10.18
C ASP A 227 22.70 2.55 8.88
N LEU A 228 21.43 2.16 8.68
CA LEU A 228 20.97 1.52 7.45
C LEU A 228 20.65 2.50 6.32
N ALA A 229 20.41 3.77 6.62
CA ALA A 229 19.97 4.77 5.65
C ALA A 229 20.80 4.81 4.35
N PRO A 230 22.15 4.74 4.39
CA PRO A 230 22.96 4.73 3.16
C PRO A 230 22.64 3.55 2.21
N LYS A 231 22.11 2.45 2.74
CA LYS A 231 21.82 1.22 1.99
C LYS A 231 20.37 1.16 1.49
N LEU A 232 19.52 2.12 1.87
CA LEU A 232 18.08 2.08 1.62
C LEU A 232 17.58 3.16 0.65
N GLY A 233 18.50 3.76 -0.15
CA GLY A 233 18.16 4.59 -1.29
C GLY A 233 17.23 5.78 -1.04
N GLY A 234 17.22 6.34 0.20
CA GLY A 234 16.35 7.46 0.60
C GLY A 234 15.08 7.03 1.33
N LEU A 235 14.87 5.74 1.58
CA LEU A 235 13.67 5.23 2.26
C LEU A 235 13.57 5.73 3.71
N VAL A 236 14.67 5.78 4.46
CA VAL A 236 14.67 6.25 5.85
C VAL A 236 14.32 7.73 5.91
N GLU A 237 14.87 8.52 5.00
CA GLU A 237 14.57 9.94 4.85
C GLU A 237 13.11 10.16 4.50
N PHE A 238 12.56 9.36 3.59
CA PHE A 238 11.13 9.37 3.27
C PHE A 238 10.28 9.10 4.50
N TYR A 239 10.54 8.04 5.25
CA TYR A 239 9.80 7.71 6.46
C TYR A 239 9.83 8.84 7.51
N ARG A 240 10.93 9.57 7.62
CA ARG A 240 11.11 10.69 8.55
C ARG A 240 10.55 12.02 8.02
N SER A 241 10.20 12.08 6.74
CA SER A 241 9.71 13.29 6.09
C SER A 241 8.20 13.46 6.24
N PRO A 242 7.68 14.70 6.10
CA PRO A 242 6.24 14.94 5.98
C PRO A 242 5.60 14.28 4.75
N ALA A 243 6.38 13.96 3.72
CA ALA A 243 5.87 13.37 2.48
C ALA A 243 5.09 12.07 2.69
N ARG A 244 5.43 11.30 3.75
CA ARG A 244 4.70 10.05 4.11
C ARG A 244 3.20 10.28 4.36
N THR A 245 2.77 11.49 4.73
CA THR A 245 1.36 11.81 4.98
C THR A 245 0.54 11.92 3.69
N ARG A 246 1.19 11.88 2.52
CA ARG A 246 0.54 11.87 1.21
C ARG A 246 0.02 10.48 0.80
N TRP A 247 0.17 9.47 1.65
CA TRP A 247 -0.43 8.15 1.47
C TRP A 247 -1.61 7.96 2.43
N THR A 248 -2.69 7.38 1.91
CA THR A 248 -3.90 7.13 2.68
C THR A 248 -3.93 5.68 3.19
N PRO A 249 -4.47 5.41 4.37
CA PRO A 249 -4.81 4.06 4.76
C PRO A 249 -5.78 3.43 3.76
N THR A 250 -5.62 2.15 3.48
CA THR A 250 -6.54 1.41 2.61
C THR A 250 -7.84 1.07 3.33
N GLY A 251 -8.89 0.99 2.58
CA GLY A 251 -10.17 0.47 2.99
C GLY A 251 -11.33 1.31 2.45
N THR A 252 -12.39 0.63 2.03
CA THR A 252 -13.65 1.27 1.76
C THR A 252 -14.49 1.33 3.03
N ASN A 253 -15.27 2.38 3.19
CA ASN A 253 -16.26 2.50 4.26
C ASN A 253 -17.57 1.74 3.95
N VAL A 254 -17.60 0.99 2.88
CA VAL A 254 -18.76 0.22 2.43
C VAL A 254 -18.66 -1.22 2.90
N PRO A 255 -19.69 -1.80 3.48
CA PRO A 255 -19.76 -3.23 3.78
C PRO A 255 -19.56 -4.10 2.54
N ASP A 256 -19.25 -5.40 2.74
CA ASP A 256 -19.05 -6.36 1.65
C ASP A 256 -17.71 -6.17 0.89
N TYR A 257 -16.66 -5.71 1.60
CA TYR A 257 -15.32 -5.49 1.07
C TYR A 257 -14.80 -6.65 0.19
N PRO A 258 -14.88 -7.93 0.59
CA PRO A 258 -14.32 -9.02 -0.24
C PRO A 258 -14.91 -9.07 -1.64
N LYS A 259 -16.21 -8.78 -1.75
CA LYS A 259 -16.91 -8.80 -3.04
C LYS A 259 -16.57 -7.56 -3.87
N LEU A 260 -16.50 -6.40 -3.24
CA LEU A 260 -16.11 -5.16 -3.92
C LEU A 260 -14.67 -5.26 -4.44
N ALA A 261 -13.74 -5.81 -3.63
CA ALA A 261 -12.37 -6.06 -4.03
C ALA A 261 -12.27 -7.01 -5.24
N GLN A 262 -13.05 -8.10 -5.23
CA GLN A 262 -13.11 -9.03 -6.36
C GLN A 262 -13.58 -8.35 -7.64
N LEU A 263 -14.60 -7.51 -7.57
CA LEU A 263 -15.09 -6.76 -8.73
C LEU A 263 -14.02 -5.78 -9.24
N TRP A 264 -13.33 -5.11 -8.32
CA TRP A 264 -12.28 -4.15 -8.63
C TRP A 264 -11.18 -4.79 -9.49
N TRP A 265 -10.48 -5.78 -8.95
CA TRP A 265 -9.36 -6.37 -9.67
C TRP A 265 -9.78 -7.15 -10.93
N ALA A 266 -10.97 -7.78 -10.93
CA ALA A 266 -11.42 -8.56 -12.07
C ALA A 266 -11.74 -7.69 -13.29
N ASN A 267 -12.41 -6.55 -13.09
CA ASN A 267 -12.70 -5.63 -14.20
C ASN A 267 -11.44 -4.92 -14.70
N VAL A 268 -10.56 -4.52 -13.80
CA VAL A 268 -9.25 -3.96 -14.17
C VAL A 268 -8.47 -4.97 -15.03
N ALA A 269 -8.40 -6.22 -14.61
CA ALA A 269 -7.71 -7.28 -15.34
C ALA A 269 -8.28 -7.52 -16.76
N ASN A 270 -9.59 -7.46 -16.93
CA ASN A 270 -10.21 -7.59 -18.26
C ASN A 270 -9.75 -6.47 -19.22
N ALA A 271 -9.52 -5.26 -18.70
CA ALA A 271 -8.95 -4.19 -19.54
C ALA A 271 -7.45 -4.37 -19.78
N VAL A 272 -6.68 -4.78 -18.77
CA VAL A 272 -5.25 -5.02 -18.88
C VAL A 272 -4.96 -6.14 -19.89
N SER A 273 -5.75 -7.21 -19.88
CA SER A 273 -5.66 -8.29 -20.87
C SER A 273 -6.11 -7.89 -22.28
N GLY A 274 -6.82 -6.78 -22.42
CA GLY A 274 -7.39 -6.31 -23.68
C GLY A 274 -8.72 -6.97 -24.07
N GLU A 275 -9.36 -7.70 -23.16
CA GLU A 275 -10.70 -8.27 -23.38
C GLU A 275 -11.74 -7.18 -23.60
N VAL A 276 -11.60 -6.05 -22.89
CA VAL A 276 -12.46 -4.88 -23.03
C VAL A 276 -11.66 -3.58 -23.01
N THR A 277 -12.26 -2.47 -23.42
CA THR A 277 -11.63 -1.15 -23.28
C THR A 277 -11.64 -0.68 -21.83
N PRO A 278 -10.73 0.24 -21.42
CA PRO A 278 -10.77 0.84 -20.08
C PRO A 278 -12.11 1.43 -19.70
N GLN A 279 -12.79 2.12 -20.62
CA GLN A 279 -14.11 2.69 -20.37
C GLN A 279 -15.14 1.59 -20.06
N VAL A 280 -15.20 0.54 -20.88
CA VAL A 280 -16.14 -0.58 -20.67
C VAL A 280 -15.87 -1.30 -19.36
N ALA A 281 -14.59 -1.49 -18.99
CA ALA A 281 -14.21 -2.09 -17.71
C ALA A 281 -14.72 -1.26 -16.53
N MET A 282 -14.50 0.05 -16.55
CA MET A 282 -14.89 0.95 -15.45
C MET A 282 -16.42 1.14 -15.41
N ASP A 283 -17.11 1.19 -16.55
CA ASP A 283 -18.58 1.22 -16.59
C ASP A 283 -19.20 -0.05 -16.00
N THR A 284 -18.63 -1.20 -16.36
CA THR A 284 -19.06 -2.50 -15.84
C THR A 284 -18.84 -2.59 -14.33
N LEU A 285 -17.65 -2.18 -13.86
CA LEU A 285 -17.30 -2.14 -12.44
C LEU A 285 -18.27 -1.25 -11.66
N ALA A 286 -18.48 -0.02 -12.12
CA ALA A 286 -19.36 0.93 -11.46
C ALA A 286 -20.81 0.40 -11.37
N ALA A 287 -21.33 -0.18 -12.44
CA ALA A 287 -22.66 -0.79 -12.45
C ALA A 287 -22.75 -2.00 -11.50
N GLN A 288 -21.70 -2.80 -11.37
CA GLN A 288 -21.67 -3.93 -10.45
C GLN A 288 -21.61 -3.47 -8.99
N GLN A 289 -20.81 -2.46 -8.69
CA GLN A 289 -20.73 -1.86 -7.35
C GLN A 289 -22.08 -1.20 -6.98
N ASP A 290 -22.69 -0.43 -7.87
CA ASP A 290 -24.00 0.18 -7.64
C ASP A 290 -25.10 -0.85 -7.32
N ARG A 291 -25.06 -2.02 -7.94
CA ARG A 291 -25.98 -3.13 -7.60
C ARG A 291 -25.77 -3.65 -6.18
N ILE A 292 -24.50 -3.74 -5.73
CA ILE A 292 -24.20 -4.14 -4.34
C ILE A 292 -24.74 -3.09 -3.39
N MET A 293 -24.47 -1.81 -3.63
CA MET A 293 -24.95 -0.72 -2.78
C MET A 293 -26.48 -0.68 -2.71
N GLY A 294 -27.17 -0.78 -3.82
CA GLY A 294 -28.62 -0.86 -3.85
C GLY A 294 -29.19 -2.09 -3.11
N ARG A 295 -28.43 -3.20 -3.06
CA ARG A 295 -28.82 -4.35 -2.22
C ARG A 295 -28.67 -4.04 -0.73
N LEU A 296 -27.52 -3.48 -0.33
CA LEU A 296 -27.24 -3.11 1.05
C LEU A 296 -28.28 -2.09 1.56
N GLU A 297 -28.62 -1.11 0.74
CA GLU A 297 -29.66 -0.11 1.03
C GLU A 297 -31.01 -0.77 1.30
N ARG A 298 -31.50 -1.63 0.39
CA ARG A 298 -32.78 -2.33 0.55
C ARG A 298 -32.86 -3.21 1.79
N HIS A 299 -31.74 -3.72 2.27
CA HIS A 299 -31.66 -4.54 3.47
C HIS A 299 -31.39 -3.73 4.75
N GLY A 300 -31.36 -2.42 4.67
CA GLY A 300 -31.11 -1.55 5.82
C GLY A 300 -29.73 -1.74 6.47
N ILE A 301 -28.75 -2.28 5.73
CA ILE A 301 -27.40 -2.56 6.25
C ILE A 301 -26.54 -1.28 6.26
N LEU A 302 -27.06 -0.22 5.67
CA LEU A 302 -26.37 1.05 5.52
C LEU A 302 -26.90 2.06 6.53
N GLY A 303 -26.07 2.63 7.35
CA GLY A 303 -26.50 3.70 8.23
C GLY A 303 -25.60 4.04 9.39
N GLU A 304 -24.55 3.27 9.62
CA GLU A 304 -23.57 3.60 10.66
C GLU A 304 -22.18 3.68 10.05
N CYS A 305 -21.47 4.78 10.31
CA CYS A 305 -20.10 5.02 9.88
C CYS A 305 -19.08 4.21 10.66
N GLY A 306 -19.23 2.91 10.64
CA GLY A 306 -18.32 2.05 11.39
C GLY A 306 -18.50 2.16 12.91
N PRO A 307 -17.61 1.56 13.69
CA PRO A 307 -17.65 1.68 15.13
C PRO A 307 -17.49 3.14 15.52
N ALA A 308 -18.30 3.62 16.46
CA ALA A 308 -18.06 4.90 17.08
C ALA A 308 -16.60 4.98 17.53
N LEU A 309 -15.90 5.99 17.09
CA LEU A 309 -14.52 6.20 17.54
C LEU A 309 -14.56 6.38 19.05
N ASN A 310 -13.68 5.68 19.75
CA ASN A 310 -13.47 5.95 21.16
C ASN A 310 -13.05 7.41 21.31
N GLU A 311 -13.54 8.07 22.34
CA GLU A 311 -12.99 9.37 22.70
C GLU A 311 -11.47 9.24 22.88
N PRO A 312 -10.69 10.20 22.39
CA PRO A 312 -9.26 10.23 22.66
C PRO A 312 -9.02 10.19 24.17
N ARG A 313 -8.33 9.17 24.62
CA ARG A 313 -7.93 8.97 26.01
C ARG A 313 -6.43 8.69 26.02
N ASP A 314 -5.79 9.02 27.14
CA ASP A 314 -4.40 8.65 27.32
C ASP A 314 -4.22 7.12 27.50
N ALA A 315 -3.00 6.67 27.41
CA ALA A 315 -2.69 5.24 27.54
C ALA A 315 -3.11 4.71 28.93
N GLN A 316 -2.99 5.51 29.97
CA GLN A 316 -3.29 5.10 31.34
C GLN A 316 -4.78 4.81 31.51
N TYR A 317 -5.65 5.64 30.95
CA TYR A 317 -7.09 5.38 30.96
C TYR A 317 -7.43 3.97 30.45
N TRP A 318 -6.82 3.55 29.33
CA TRP A 318 -7.08 2.22 28.75
C TRP A 318 -6.50 1.09 29.59
N LEU A 319 -5.36 1.33 30.23
CA LEU A 319 -4.71 0.36 31.12
C LEU A 319 -5.47 0.12 32.42
N ASP A 320 -6.24 1.10 32.87
CA ASP A 320 -7.02 1.05 34.09
C ASP A 320 -8.40 0.41 33.90
N GLN A 321 -8.79 0.12 32.63
CA GLN A 321 -10.08 -0.53 32.37
C GLN A 321 -10.13 -1.96 32.93
N PRO A 322 -11.30 -2.40 33.45
CA PRO A 322 -11.47 -3.79 33.89
C PRO A 322 -11.12 -4.78 32.79
N GLY A 323 -10.26 -5.72 33.09
CA GLY A 323 -9.80 -6.74 32.12
C GLY A 323 -8.77 -6.23 31.09
N ALA A 324 -8.33 -4.99 31.21
CA ALA A 324 -7.20 -4.52 30.41
C ALA A 324 -5.97 -5.39 30.66
N PRO A 325 -5.24 -5.78 29.61
CA PRO A 325 -3.97 -6.47 29.81
C PRO A 325 -3.02 -5.52 30.54
N LYS A 326 -2.42 -5.99 31.60
CA LYS A 326 -1.38 -5.22 32.30
C LYS A 326 -0.27 -4.91 31.28
N PRO A 327 0.28 -3.71 31.31
CA PRO A 327 1.31 -3.29 30.37
C PRO A 327 2.63 -3.96 30.69
N LYS A 328 2.68 -5.27 30.46
CA LYS A 328 3.96 -6.00 30.54
C LYS A 328 5.05 -5.34 29.73
N LEU A 329 4.63 -4.46 28.82
CA LEU A 329 5.49 -3.96 27.76
C LEU A 329 5.40 -2.45 27.60
N ALA A 330 4.79 -1.72 28.55
CA ALA A 330 4.72 -0.27 28.45
C ALA A 330 6.11 0.37 28.32
N ASP A 331 7.09 -0.20 29.00
CA ASP A 331 8.49 0.18 28.95
C ASP A 331 9.38 -0.93 28.36
N GLU A 332 8.76 -2.02 27.86
CA GLU A 332 9.42 -3.18 27.29
C GLU A 332 10.42 -3.87 28.19
N LYS A 333 10.13 -3.90 29.46
CA LYS A 333 10.89 -4.66 30.44
C LYS A 333 10.22 -6.01 30.66
N PRO A 334 10.68 -7.09 30.01
CA PRO A 334 10.29 -8.42 30.42
C PRO A 334 10.78 -8.62 31.87
N GLN A 335 9.84 -8.79 32.81
CA GLN A 335 10.14 -9.01 34.23
C GLN A 335 10.98 -7.89 34.92
N GLY A 336 10.89 -6.66 34.45
CA GLY A 336 11.53 -5.52 35.07
C GLY A 336 12.95 -5.20 34.56
N GLU A 337 13.49 -5.98 33.66
CA GLU A 337 14.79 -5.69 33.04
C GLU A 337 14.62 -5.13 31.62
N THR A 338 15.31 -4.04 31.33
CA THR A 338 15.45 -3.51 29.98
C THR A 338 16.79 -3.93 29.43
N VAL A 339 16.79 -4.66 28.32
CA VAL A 339 18.04 -4.92 27.58
C VAL A 339 18.23 -3.72 26.64
N PRO A 340 19.37 -3.01 26.71
CA PRO A 340 19.72 -1.97 25.77
C PRO A 340 19.63 -2.51 24.33
N TYR A 341 19.11 -1.68 23.43
CA TYR A 341 18.89 -2.10 22.04
C TYR A 341 20.19 -2.57 21.35
N ASP A 342 21.31 -1.89 21.62
CA ASP A 342 22.62 -2.24 21.04
C ASP A 342 23.13 -3.62 21.51
N GLU A 343 22.74 -4.05 22.68
CA GLU A 343 23.04 -5.40 23.17
C GLU A 343 22.13 -6.44 22.50
N LEU A 344 20.85 -6.12 22.31
CA LEU A 344 19.90 -6.98 21.58
C LEU A 344 20.34 -7.22 20.14
N ILE A 345 20.78 -6.17 19.44
CA ILE A 345 21.31 -6.32 18.07
C ILE A 345 22.49 -7.29 18.01
N LYS A 346 23.44 -7.18 18.94
CA LYS A 346 24.58 -8.10 18.98
C LYS A 346 24.14 -9.57 19.15
N VAL A 347 23.17 -9.80 20.00
CA VAL A 347 22.59 -11.13 20.19
C VAL A 347 21.90 -11.64 18.92
N TRP A 348 21.18 -10.79 18.21
CA TRP A 348 20.46 -11.17 16.99
C TRP A 348 21.39 -11.37 15.76
N GLN A 349 22.53 -10.73 15.75
CA GLN A 349 23.55 -10.91 14.70
C GLN A 349 24.44 -12.14 14.94
N ALA A 350 24.50 -12.62 16.15
CA ALA A 350 25.31 -13.78 16.53
C ALA A 350 24.55 -15.14 16.41
N GLY A 351 23.26 -15.16 16.19
CA GLY A 351 22.42 -16.34 15.97
C GLY A 351 21.78 -16.35 14.60
#